data_59563a0dc1a9a26b407c7353a50e9cda
#
_entry.id   59563a0dc1a9a26b407c7353a50e9cda
#
_cell.length_a   1.000
_cell.length_b   1.000
_cell.length_c   1.000
_cell.angle_alpha   90.00
_cell.angle_beta   90.00
_cell.angle_gamma   90.00
#
_symmetry.space_group_name_H-M   'P 1'
#
loop_
_entity.id
_entity.type
_entity.pdbx_description
1 polymer ?
#
loop_
_entity_poly.entity_id
_entity_poly.type
_entity_poly.pdbx_seq_one_letter_code
_entity_poly.pdbx_strand_id
1 'polypeptide(L)'
;FAVYGGAAVNDEHSRGLLHAAAAELARKLRVDHLELRNRELYEPGWPQQQLFVTFRKPIEPSVEANMQAIPRKQRAMVRKGIQRGLASEIDVACDRFFALYADNAHRHGTPPFQKKYFESLRKTFGDACEVMTVVNAEGRPVSTVLSFYFRDEVLPYYAGDVSEARELAANDFKYW
;
A
#
# COMPACT_ATOMS: atom_id res chain seq x y z
N PHE A 1 -1.11 -3.51 -11.85
CA PHE A 1 -1.48 -3.34 -10.43
C PHE A 1 -0.37 -2.71 -9.57
N ALA A 2 0.69 -2.15 -10.15
CA ALA A 2 1.71 -1.43 -9.39
C ALA A 2 1.29 0.03 -9.19
N VAL A 3 1.68 0.63 -8.04
CA VAL A 3 1.51 2.07 -7.78
C VAL A 3 2.29 2.86 -8.82
N TYR A 4 3.52 2.41 -9.11
CA TYR A 4 4.35 2.89 -10.20
C TYR A 4 4.45 1.81 -11.28
N GLY A 5 4.46 2.22 -12.53
CA GLY A 5 4.51 1.32 -13.69
C GLY A 5 5.13 2.03 -14.88
N GLY A 6 6.33 2.55 -14.70
CA GLY A 6 7.17 3.14 -15.72
C GLY A 6 8.45 2.35 -15.93
N ALA A 7 9.34 2.85 -16.76
CA ALA A 7 10.64 2.25 -16.99
C ALA A 7 11.54 2.35 -15.73
N ALA A 8 12.08 1.22 -15.28
CA ALA A 8 13.08 1.16 -14.22
C ALA A 8 14.48 1.18 -14.86
N VAL A 9 15.12 2.33 -14.84
CA VAL A 9 16.39 2.58 -15.53
C VAL A 9 17.34 3.43 -14.71
N ASN A 10 18.62 3.42 -15.09
CA ASN A 10 19.65 4.25 -14.46
C ASN A 10 19.97 5.54 -15.24
N ASP A 11 19.47 5.68 -16.47
CA ASP A 11 19.75 6.82 -17.35
C ASP A 11 18.58 7.14 -18.29
N GLU A 12 18.55 8.37 -18.80
CA GLU A 12 17.50 8.88 -19.69
C GLU A 12 17.48 8.21 -21.06
N HIS A 13 18.65 7.84 -21.59
CA HIS A 13 18.73 7.16 -22.90
C HIS A 13 18.02 5.81 -22.85
N SER A 14 18.31 4.99 -21.84
CA SER A 14 17.67 3.69 -21.61
C SER A 14 16.16 3.86 -21.38
N ARG A 15 15.73 4.93 -20.72
CA ARG A 15 14.31 5.25 -20.52
C ARG A 15 13.62 5.49 -21.87
N GLY A 16 14.20 6.31 -22.72
CA GLY A 16 13.67 6.57 -24.07
C GLY A 16 13.53 5.30 -24.90
N LEU A 17 14.53 4.43 -24.88
CA LEU A 17 14.48 3.15 -25.58
C LEU A 17 13.36 2.24 -25.06
N LEU A 18 13.18 2.13 -23.75
CA LEU A 18 12.11 1.31 -23.17
C LEU A 18 10.72 1.89 -23.46
N HIS A 19 10.54 3.21 -23.42
CA HIS A 19 9.27 3.84 -23.79
C HIS A 19 8.94 3.63 -25.26
N ALA A 20 9.91 3.77 -26.15
CA ALA A 20 9.74 3.50 -27.57
C ALA A 20 9.37 2.02 -27.82
N ALA A 21 10.06 1.09 -27.17
CA ALA A 21 9.76 -0.35 -27.25
C ALA A 21 8.36 -0.68 -26.70
N ALA A 22 7.94 -0.06 -25.60
CA ALA A 22 6.59 -0.23 -25.03
C ALA A 22 5.52 0.29 -26.00
N ALA A 23 5.74 1.45 -26.63
CA ALA A 23 4.82 2.01 -27.63
C ALA A 23 4.75 1.14 -28.89
N GLU A 24 5.87 0.58 -29.33
CA GLU A 24 5.89 -0.37 -30.45
C GLU A 24 5.15 -1.66 -30.12
N LEU A 25 5.38 -2.22 -28.93
CA LEU A 25 4.68 -3.41 -28.44
C LEU A 25 3.16 -3.16 -28.37
N ALA A 26 2.75 -2.01 -27.85
CA ALA A 26 1.32 -1.64 -27.79
C ALA A 26 0.70 -1.60 -29.18
N ARG A 27 1.37 -1.01 -30.17
CA ARG A 27 0.92 -1.02 -31.58
C ARG A 27 0.87 -2.43 -32.17
N LYS A 28 1.88 -3.25 -31.92
CA LYS A 28 1.96 -4.63 -32.37
C LYS A 28 0.85 -5.50 -31.79
N LEU A 29 0.54 -5.33 -30.52
CA LEU A 29 -0.53 -6.03 -29.82
C LEU A 29 -1.92 -5.43 -30.10
N ARG A 30 -2.01 -4.28 -30.79
CA ARG A 30 -3.24 -3.55 -31.09
C ARG A 30 -4.08 -3.29 -29.86
N VAL A 31 -3.44 -2.85 -28.76
CA VAL A 31 -4.15 -2.47 -27.54
C VAL A 31 -4.78 -1.08 -27.70
N ASP A 32 -5.89 -0.82 -27.00
CA ASP A 32 -6.60 0.45 -27.10
C ASP A 32 -5.82 1.60 -26.48
N HIS A 33 -5.00 1.32 -25.43
CA HIS A 33 -4.18 2.31 -24.77
C HIS A 33 -2.94 1.68 -24.10
N LEU A 34 -1.93 2.50 -23.90
CA LEU A 34 -0.75 2.22 -23.09
C LEU A 34 -0.73 3.22 -21.92
N GLU A 35 -0.69 2.74 -20.69
CA GLU A 35 -0.59 3.57 -19.49
C GLU A 35 0.77 3.39 -18.84
N LEU A 36 1.48 4.49 -18.64
CA LEU A 36 2.71 4.56 -17.86
C LEU A 36 2.44 5.33 -16.56
N ARG A 37 2.80 4.75 -15.41
CA ARG A 37 2.63 5.35 -14.08
C ARG A 37 3.96 5.82 -13.54
N ASN A 38 4.53 6.82 -14.20
CA ASN A 38 5.81 7.40 -13.81
C ASN A 38 5.68 8.23 -12.52
N ARG A 39 6.74 8.27 -11.71
CA ARG A 39 6.83 9.18 -10.55
C ARG A 39 6.99 10.64 -10.98
N GLU A 40 7.63 10.84 -12.09
CA GLU A 40 7.91 12.15 -12.68
C GLU A 40 7.41 12.17 -14.12
N LEU A 41 7.05 13.35 -14.58
CA LEU A 41 6.67 13.56 -15.97
C LEU A 41 7.88 13.33 -16.86
N TYR A 42 7.75 12.45 -17.85
CA TYR A 42 8.81 12.14 -18.78
C TYR A 42 8.45 12.44 -20.25
N GLU A 43 7.23 12.13 -20.66
CA GLU A 43 6.77 12.32 -22.05
C GLU A 43 5.78 13.49 -22.13
N PRO A 44 6.27 14.74 -22.24
CA PRO A 44 5.39 15.92 -22.21
C PRO A 44 4.41 16.00 -23.39
N GLY A 45 4.69 15.27 -24.49
CA GLY A 45 3.80 15.19 -25.65
C GLY A 45 2.69 14.15 -25.53
N TRP A 46 2.68 13.32 -24.49
CA TRP A 46 1.64 12.32 -24.27
C TRP A 46 0.49 12.87 -23.44
N PRO A 47 -0.76 12.40 -23.65
CA PRO A 47 -1.88 12.72 -22.78
C PRO A 47 -1.55 12.36 -21.32
N GLN A 48 -1.87 13.24 -20.40
CA GLN A 48 -1.54 13.08 -18.99
C GLN A 48 -2.79 13.13 -18.13
N GLN A 49 -2.80 12.32 -17.09
CA GLN A 49 -3.86 12.29 -16.09
C GLN A 49 -3.25 12.50 -14.70
N GLN A 50 -3.69 13.54 -14.00
CA GLN A 50 -3.22 13.90 -12.65
C GLN A 50 -4.35 13.68 -11.62
N LEU A 51 -4.93 12.47 -11.62
CA LEU A 51 -6.03 12.13 -10.70
C LEU A 51 -5.54 11.59 -9.36
N PHE A 52 -4.34 11.03 -9.31
CA PHE A 52 -3.82 10.37 -8.12
C PHE A 52 -2.51 11.00 -7.68
N VAL A 53 -2.31 11.02 -6.37
CA VAL A 53 -1.07 11.47 -5.75
C VAL A 53 -0.52 10.37 -4.84
N THR A 54 0.80 10.29 -4.73
CA THR A 54 1.47 9.41 -3.78
C THR A 54 2.06 10.23 -2.66
N PHE A 55 1.74 9.89 -1.43
CA PHE A 55 2.33 10.49 -0.25
C PHE A 55 3.53 9.67 0.20
N ARG A 56 4.65 10.34 0.45
CA ARG A 56 5.85 9.73 1.02
C ARG A 56 6.21 10.51 2.29
N LYS A 57 6.61 9.79 3.31
CA LYS A 57 7.01 10.35 4.60
C LYS A 57 8.33 9.73 5.01
N PRO A 58 9.34 10.52 5.41
CA PRO A 58 10.51 9.98 6.11
C PRO A 58 10.10 9.30 7.41
N ILE A 59 10.75 8.18 7.73
CA ILE A 59 10.61 7.49 9.00
C ILE A 59 11.91 7.71 9.78
N GLU A 60 11.80 8.36 10.93
CA GLU A 60 12.92 8.66 11.78
C GLU A 60 13.24 7.47 12.72
N PRO A 61 14.47 7.28 13.15
CA PRO A 61 14.81 6.24 14.12
C PRO A 61 14.11 6.42 15.49
N SER A 62 13.76 7.65 15.86
CA SER A 62 13.08 7.97 17.12
C SER A 62 11.57 7.87 16.99
N VAL A 63 10.95 7.07 17.85
CA VAL A 63 9.50 6.96 17.99
C VAL A 63 8.86 8.32 18.28
N GLU A 64 9.48 9.11 19.16
CA GLU A 64 9.01 10.45 19.55
C GLU A 64 9.05 11.41 18.38
N ALA A 65 10.13 11.39 17.59
CA ALA A 65 10.26 12.23 16.39
C ALA A 65 9.17 11.89 15.36
N ASN A 66 8.93 10.61 15.11
CA ASN A 66 7.85 10.16 14.23
C ASN A 66 6.47 10.61 14.74
N MET A 67 6.20 10.47 16.04
CA MET A 67 4.94 10.93 16.65
C MET A 67 4.77 12.44 16.51
N GLN A 68 5.82 13.22 16.68
CA GLN A 68 5.77 14.68 16.54
C GLN A 68 5.57 15.12 15.08
N ALA A 69 6.13 14.39 14.13
CA ALA A 69 5.98 14.66 12.71
C ALA A 69 4.54 14.42 12.19
N ILE A 70 3.72 13.66 12.93
CA ILE A 70 2.31 13.46 12.59
C ILE A 70 1.51 14.75 12.87
N PRO A 71 0.67 15.22 11.94
CA PRO A 71 -0.20 16.38 12.19
C PRO A 71 -1.06 16.20 13.44
N ARG A 72 -1.32 17.30 14.17
CA ARG A 72 -1.95 17.27 15.50
C ARG A 72 -3.24 16.43 15.56
N LYS A 73 -4.09 16.53 14.54
CA LYS A 73 -5.36 15.79 14.48
C LYS A 73 -5.14 14.28 14.39
N GLN A 74 -4.29 13.83 13.47
CA GLN A 74 -3.97 12.42 13.28
C GLN A 74 -3.21 11.85 14.47
N ARG A 75 -2.30 12.63 15.08
CA ARG A 75 -1.61 12.25 16.31
C ARG A 75 -2.58 11.98 17.47
N ALA A 76 -3.65 12.77 17.58
CA ALA A 76 -4.71 12.53 18.57
C ALA A 76 -5.43 11.20 18.30
N MET A 77 -5.63 10.82 17.03
CA MET A 77 -6.22 9.54 16.66
C MET A 77 -5.30 8.37 16.98
N VAL A 78 -4.00 8.46 16.67
CA VAL A 78 -3.02 7.43 17.09
C VAL A 78 -3.05 7.23 18.60
N ARG A 79 -3.00 8.32 19.38
CA ARG A 79 -3.07 8.24 20.86
C ARG A 79 -4.38 7.62 21.34
N LYS A 80 -5.51 7.92 20.68
CA LYS A 80 -6.79 7.28 20.97
C LYS A 80 -6.71 5.77 20.74
N GLY A 81 -6.10 5.30 19.65
CA GLY A 81 -5.88 3.87 19.40
C GLY A 81 -5.06 3.21 20.52
N ILE A 82 -3.95 3.84 20.93
CA ILE A 82 -3.13 3.37 22.05
C ILE A 82 -3.95 3.29 23.34
N GLN A 83 -4.73 4.32 23.67
CA GLN A 83 -5.59 4.36 24.88
C GLN A 83 -6.70 3.32 24.86
N ARG A 84 -7.13 2.90 23.66
CA ARG A 84 -8.13 1.84 23.46
C ARG A 84 -7.54 0.43 23.52
N GLY A 85 -6.24 0.31 23.82
CA GLY A 85 -5.57 -0.97 23.97
C GLY A 85 -5.34 -1.68 22.63
N LEU A 86 -5.25 -0.95 21.51
CA LEU A 86 -4.88 -1.54 20.24
C LEU A 86 -3.44 -2.04 20.29
N ALA A 87 -3.20 -3.22 19.71
CA ALA A 87 -1.88 -3.82 19.56
C ALA A 87 -1.69 -4.30 18.11
N SER A 88 -0.43 -4.28 17.65
CA SER A 88 -0.06 -4.79 16.33
C SER A 88 0.58 -6.16 16.45
N GLU A 89 0.20 -7.07 15.59
CA GLU A 89 0.74 -8.42 15.50
C GLU A 89 1.17 -8.72 14.07
N ILE A 90 2.33 -9.36 13.91
CA ILE A 90 2.80 -9.83 12.60
C ILE A 90 2.25 -11.22 12.34
N ASP A 91 1.59 -11.40 11.21
CA ASP A 91 0.93 -12.64 10.84
C ASP A 91 1.85 -13.58 10.06
N VAL A 92 1.89 -14.84 10.48
CA VAL A 92 2.59 -15.90 9.73
C VAL A 92 1.79 -16.31 8.48
N ALA A 93 0.45 -16.22 8.52
CA ALA A 93 -0.46 -16.62 7.45
C ALA A 93 -1.33 -15.44 6.97
N CYS A 94 -2.04 -15.63 5.87
CA CYS A 94 -2.92 -14.58 5.30
C CYS A 94 -4.38 -14.67 5.77
N ASP A 95 -4.71 -15.53 6.75
CA ASP A 95 -6.11 -15.80 7.10
C ASP A 95 -6.82 -14.60 7.69
N ARG A 96 -6.28 -13.99 8.75
CA ARG A 96 -6.84 -12.79 9.39
C ARG A 96 -6.87 -11.61 8.43
N PHE A 97 -5.76 -11.41 7.71
CA PHE A 97 -5.67 -10.39 6.66
C PHE A 97 -6.79 -10.57 5.64
N PHE A 98 -6.93 -11.76 5.07
CA PHE A 98 -7.89 -12.01 4.01
C PHE A 98 -9.33 -11.80 4.48
N ALA A 99 -9.67 -12.23 5.69
CA ALA A 99 -11.00 -12.03 6.25
C ALA A 99 -11.35 -10.52 6.33
N LEU A 100 -10.44 -9.70 6.89
CA LEU A 100 -10.65 -8.26 7.00
C LEU A 100 -10.63 -7.53 5.64
N TYR A 101 -9.72 -7.93 4.75
CA TYR A 101 -9.61 -7.37 3.41
C TYR A 101 -10.86 -7.66 2.58
N ALA A 102 -11.35 -8.91 2.59
CA ALA A 102 -12.52 -9.32 1.82
C ALA A 102 -13.80 -8.64 2.33
N ASP A 103 -13.98 -8.54 3.64
CA ASP A 103 -15.10 -7.81 4.24
C ASP A 103 -15.05 -6.32 3.87
N ASN A 104 -13.88 -5.71 3.97
CA ASN A 104 -13.70 -4.31 3.58
C ASN A 104 -13.99 -4.08 2.08
N ALA A 105 -13.49 -4.96 1.20
CA ALA A 105 -13.77 -4.89 -0.23
C ALA A 105 -15.26 -5.04 -0.53
N HIS A 106 -15.94 -5.99 0.13
CA HIS A 106 -17.37 -6.20 0.00
C HIS A 106 -18.17 -4.95 0.40
N ARG A 107 -17.83 -4.32 1.54
CA ARG A 107 -18.49 -3.08 1.98
C ARG A 107 -18.29 -1.91 1.01
N HIS A 108 -17.20 -1.89 0.26
CA HIS A 108 -16.94 -0.91 -0.79
C HIS A 108 -17.49 -1.30 -2.17
N GLY A 109 -18.19 -2.43 -2.29
CA GLY A 109 -18.76 -2.91 -3.55
C GLY A 109 -17.71 -3.36 -4.57
N THR A 110 -16.50 -3.70 -4.12
CA THR A 110 -15.39 -4.13 -4.99
C THR A 110 -15.12 -5.62 -4.78
N PRO A 111 -15.04 -6.44 -5.84
CA PRO A 111 -14.64 -7.83 -5.71
C PRO A 111 -13.23 -7.96 -5.12
N PRO A 112 -13.04 -8.75 -4.04
CA PRO A 112 -11.71 -8.98 -3.48
C PRO A 112 -10.89 -9.89 -4.41
N PHE A 113 -9.56 -9.71 -4.39
CA PHE A 113 -8.67 -10.74 -4.94
C PHE A 113 -8.79 -12.03 -4.11
N GLN A 114 -8.49 -13.16 -4.72
CA GLN A 114 -8.51 -14.45 -4.02
C GLN A 114 -7.41 -14.53 -2.95
N LYS A 115 -7.64 -15.23 -1.85
CA LYS A 115 -6.64 -15.45 -0.79
C LYS A 115 -5.32 -15.99 -1.33
N LYS A 116 -5.38 -16.94 -2.28
CA LYS A 116 -4.20 -17.51 -2.95
C LYS A 116 -3.29 -16.47 -3.61
N TYR A 117 -3.84 -15.35 -4.06
CA TYR A 117 -3.04 -14.24 -4.61
C TYR A 117 -2.10 -13.66 -3.53
N PHE A 118 -2.59 -13.39 -2.33
CA PHE A 118 -1.80 -12.86 -1.23
C PHE A 118 -0.79 -13.89 -0.68
N GLU A 119 -1.18 -15.15 -0.62
CA GLU A 119 -0.27 -16.25 -0.28
C GLU A 119 0.88 -16.35 -1.29
N SER A 120 0.58 -16.16 -2.59
CA SER A 120 1.60 -16.14 -3.65
C SER A 120 2.52 -14.93 -3.53
N LEU A 121 2.00 -13.74 -3.20
CA LEU A 121 2.83 -12.56 -2.95
C LEU A 121 3.81 -12.82 -1.79
N ARG A 122 3.32 -13.30 -0.66
CA ARG A 122 4.18 -13.62 0.50
C ARG A 122 5.23 -14.67 0.17
N LYS A 123 4.84 -15.74 -0.55
CA LYS A 123 5.78 -16.77 -0.99
C LYS A 123 6.85 -16.22 -1.93
N THR A 124 6.48 -15.32 -2.84
CA THR A 124 7.40 -14.78 -3.86
C THR A 124 8.36 -13.77 -3.28
N PHE A 125 7.88 -12.89 -2.41
CA PHE A 125 8.67 -11.79 -1.84
C PHE A 125 9.33 -12.14 -0.50
N GLY A 126 8.92 -13.25 0.15
CA GLY A 126 9.51 -13.69 1.42
C GLY A 126 9.49 -12.58 2.47
N ASP A 127 10.65 -12.31 3.09
CA ASP A 127 10.81 -11.29 4.14
C ASP A 127 10.54 -9.84 3.65
N ALA A 128 10.50 -9.63 2.33
CA ALA A 128 10.13 -8.35 1.75
C ALA A 128 8.61 -8.14 1.65
N CYS A 129 7.78 -9.05 2.14
CA CYS A 129 6.32 -8.94 2.16
C CYS A 129 5.77 -9.39 3.53
N GLU A 130 5.24 -8.44 4.28
CA GLU A 130 4.75 -8.67 5.63
C GLU A 130 3.25 -8.37 5.74
N VAL A 131 2.57 -9.15 6.55
CA VAL A 131 1.19 -8.88 6.97
C VAL A 131 1.19 -8.49 8.44
N MET A 132 0.64 -7.34 8.74
CA MET A 132 0.40 -6.87 10.10
C MET A 132 -1.10 -6.76 10.36
N THR A 133 -1.54 -7.29 11.48
CA THR A 133 -2.93 -7.19 11.95
C THR A 133 -2.98 -6.43 13.27
N VAL A 134 -3.86 -5.43 13.34
CA VAL A 134 -4.18 -4.71 14.56
C VAL A 134 -5.32 -5.43 15.26
N VAL A 135 -5.13 -5.72 16.53
CA VAL A 135 -6.13 -6.32 17.41
C VAL A 135 -6.58 -5.34 18.47
N ASN A 136 -7.84 -5.47 18.94
CA ASN A 136 -8.35 -4.71 20.07
C ASN A 136 -7.96 -5.34 21.41
N ALA A 137 -8.35 -4.74 22.52
CA ALA A 137 -8.03 -5.22 23.87
C ALA A 137 -8.52 -6.64 24.16
N GLU A 138 -9.54 -7.13 23.46
CA GLU A 138 -10.07 -8.49 23.55
C GLU A 138 -9.39 -9.47 22.59
N GLY A 139 -8.34 -9.04 21.88
CA GLY A 139 -7.59 -9.85 20.91
C GLY A 139 -8.32 -10.06 19.57
N ARG A 140 -9.41 -9.32 19.30
CA ARG A 140 -10.12 -9.43 18.01
C ARG A 140 -9.42 -8.61 16.94
N PRO A 141 -9.19 -9.16 15.73
CA PRO A 141 -8.67 -8.41 14.60
C PRO A 141 -9.63 -7.30 14.18
N VAL A 142 -9.13 -6.08 14.05
CA VAL A 142 -9.94 -4.89 13.69
C VAL A 142 -9.43 -4.14 12.48
N SER A 143 -8.14 -4.27 12.16
CA SER A 143 -7.53 -3.64 11.00
C SER A 143 -6.32 -4.46 10.55
N THR A 144 -5.97 -4.41 9.27
CA THR A 144 -4.83 -5.15 8.75
C THR A 144 -4.20 -4.44 7.56
N VAL A 145 -2.92 -4.72 7.33
CA VAL A 145 -2.20 -4.23 6.16
C VAL A 145 -1.16 -5.27 5.70
N LEU A 146 -1.07 -5.45 4.38
CA LEU A 146 0.04 -6.14 3.73
C LEU A 146 0.97 -5.08 3.16
N SER A 147 2.22 -5.12 3.57
CA SER A 147 3.26 -4.16 3.19
C SER A 147 4.40 -4.85 2.45
N PHE A 148 5.03 -4.09 1.54
CA PHE A 148 6.26 -4.50 0.89
C PHE A 148 7.42 -3.65 1.40
N TYR A 149 8.59 -4.27 1.52
CA TYR A 149 9.84 -3.63 1.91
C TYR A 149 10.82 -3.74 0.77
N PHE A 150 11.46 -2.64 0.43
CA PHE A 150 12.50 -2.63 -0.59
C PHE A 150 13.54 -1.56 -0.25
N ARG A 151 14.78 -1.97 0.00
CA ARG A 151 15.86 -1.09 0.46
C ARG A 151 15.45 -0.34 1.72
N ASP A 152 15.35 0.97 1.65
CA ASP A 152 15.01 1.91 2.73
C ASP A 152 13.53 2.38 2.69
N GLU A 153 12.70 1.69 1.89
CA GLU A 153 11.28 2.05 1.74
C GLU A 153 10.35 0.94 2.23
N VAL A 154 9.27 1.33 2.88
CA VAL A 154 8.11 0.48 3.16
C VAL A 154 6.90 1.00 2.39
N LEU A 155 6.20 0.10 1.72
CA LEU A 155 5.01 0.39 0.94
C LEU A 155 3.82 -0.40 1.51
N PRO A 156 2.97 0.19 2.34
CA PRO A 156 1.67 -0.36 2.70
C PRO A 156 0.80 -0.44 1.43
N TYR A 157 0.34 -1.64 1.06
CA TYR A 157 -0.26 -1.81 -0.26
C TYR A 157 -1.71 -2.27 -0.22
N TYR A 158 -2.00 -3.35 0.50
CA TYR A 158 -3.35 -3.86 0.67
C TYR A 158 -3.76 -3.75 2.12
N ALA A 159 -4.94 -3.24 2.37
CA ALA A 159 -5.44 -3.05 3.72
C ALA A 159 -6.92 -3.42 3.83
N GLY A 160 -7.36 -3.74 5.02
CA GLY A 160 -8.76 -3.99 5.34
C GLY A 160 -9.04 -3.62 6.79
N ASP A 161 -10.23 -3.11 7.03
CA ASP A 161 -10.69 -2.66 8.35
C ASP A 161 -12.10 -3.20 8.60
N VAL A 162 -12.46 -3.50 9.84
CA VAL A 162 -13.87 -3.74 10.22
C VAL A 162 -14.65 -2.42 10.24
N SER A 163 -15.97 -2.47 10.29
CA SER A 163 -16.83 -1.27 10.36
C SER A 163 -16.52 -0.41 11.60
N GLU A 164 -16.20 -1.03 12.72
CA GLU A 164 -15.91 -0.38 14.01
C GLU A 164 -14.49 0.21 14.10
N ALA A 165 -13.61 -0.09 13.16
CA ALA A 165 -12.21 0.37 13.16
C ALA A 165 -12.07 1.89 13.28
N ARG A 166 -13.03 2.64 12.72
CA ARG A 166 -13.06 4.11 12.80
C ARG A 166 -13.27 4.61 14.24
N GLU A 167 -14.14 3.96 15.00
CA GLU A 167 -14.41 4.32 16.41
C GLU A 167 -13.20 4.04 17.29
N LEU A 168 -12.45 2.99 16.98
CA LEU A 168 -11.23 2.60 17.66
C LEU A 168 -10.00 3.39 17.21
N ALA A 169 -10.10 4.17 16.14
CA ALA A 169 -8.97 4.82 15.47
C ALA A 169 -7.91 3.82 14.95
N ALA A 170 -8.35 2.61 14.57
CA ALA A 170 -7.46 1.52 14.18
C ALA A 170 -6.70 1.80 12.88
N ASN A 171 -7.28 2.57 11.95
CA ASN A 171 -6.60 2.94 10.72
C ASN A 171 -5.40 3.88 10.96
N ASP A 172 -5.57 4.90 11.81
CA ASP A 172 -4.45 5.80 12.17
C ASP A 172 -3.37 5.05 12.98
N PHE A 173 -3.80 4.15 13.88
CA PHE A 173 -2.91 3.30 14.67
C PHE A 173 -2.13 2.33 13.79
N LYS A 174 -2.75 1.72 12.79
CA LYS A 174 -2.13 0.77 11.84
C LYS A 174 -0.92 1.36 11.12
N TYR A 175 -0.98 2.63 10.75
CA TYR A 175 0.10 3.32 10.04
C TYR A 175 1.09 4.04 10.97
N TRP A 176 0.87 3.96 12.25
CA TRP A 176 1.79 4.39 13.31
C TRP A 176 2.77 3.30 13.68
#